data_c6bbc6752774dbda1ad76dc739e9f7b5
#
_entry.id   c6bbc6752774dbda1ad76dc739e9f7b5
#
_cell.length_a   1.000
_cell.length_b   1.000
_cell.length_c   1.000
_cell.angle_alpha   90.00
_cell.angle_beta   90.00
_cell.angle_gamma   90.00
#
_symmetry.space_group_name_H-M   'P 1'
#
loop_
_entity.id
_entity.type
_entity.pdbx_description
1 polymer ?
#
loop_
_entity_poly.entity_id
_entity_poly.type
_entity_poly.pdbx_seq_one_letter_code
_entity_poly.pdbx_strand_id
1 'polypeptide(L)'
;RNAGWSFADTDYANVALVQGAGEGDERATVWVGDVSATGSDRREMYIDARDVQPEDGETSTSQSYLEKLADRGGEKLLAQLRTGSIEFDVDDDTLQVGDVLSASLPQLGYTAMVRVADIITQSEDSGTTRTVRLGTPTWHKT
;
A
#
# COMPACT_ATOMS: atom_id res chain seq x y z
N ARG A 1 -14.58 3.99 -10.68
CA ARG A 1 -13.86 4.99 -11.46
C ARG A 1 -12.39 5.04 -11.05
N ASN A 2 -11.49 5.02 -12.01
CA ASN A 2 -10.06 5.12 -11.77
C ASN A 2 -9.66 6.58 -11.57
N ALA A 3 -8.72 6.79 -10.65
CA ALA A 3 -8.13 8.11 -10.41
C ALA A 3 -6.59 7.98 -10.43
N GLY A 4 -5.93 9.09 -10.76
CA GLY A 4 -4.49 9.19 -10.57
C GLY A 4 -4.17 9.17 -9.07
N TRP A 5 -2.97 8.73 -8.74
CA TRP A 5 -2.53 8.67 -7.35
C TRP A 5 -1.03 8.92 -7.26
N SER A 6 -0.60 9.42 -6.10
CA SER A 6 0.81 9.57 -5.77
C SER A 6 0.98 9.41 -4.26
N PHE A 7 2.22 9.17 -3.84
CA PHE A 7 2.55 9.16 -2.42
C PHE A 7 2.94 10.58 -1.99
N ALA A 8 2.19 11.13 -1.04
CA ALA A 8 2.45 12.45 -0.49
C ALA A 8 3.69 12.47 0.42
N ASP A 9 4.04 11.31 0.99
CA ASP A 9 5.17 11.15 1.90
C ASP A 9 6.22 10.25 1.26
N THR A 10 7.44 10.75 1.11
CA THR A 10 8.55 10.01 0.53
C THR A 10 9.35 9.21 1.56
N ASP A 11 9.01 9.33 2.85
CA ASP A 11 9.71 8.61 3.92
C ASP A 11 9.22 7.17 4.11
N TYR A 12 8.17 6.77 3.41
CA TYR A 12 7.70 5.39 3.46
C TYR A 12 8.70 4.42 2.79
N ALA A 13 8.79 3.19 3.31
CA ALA A 13 9.56 2.14 2.66
C ALA A 13 8.75 1.53 1.50
N ASN A 14 9.44 1.17 0.43
CA ASN A 14 8.83 0.52 -0.73
C ASN A 14 9.28 -0.93 -0.93
N VAL A 15 10.28 -1.37 -0.15
CA VAL A 15 10.78 -2.75 -0.17
C VAL A 15 10.88 -3.25 1.26
N ALA A 16 10.48 -4.48 1.49
CA ALA A 16 10.60 -5.13 2.79
C ALA A 16 11.43 -6.40 2.69
N LEU A 17 12.39 -6.55 3.60
CA LEU A 17 13.07 -7.80 3.85
C LEU A 17 12.36 -8.49 5.03
N VAL A 18 11.73 -9.63 4.76
CA VAL A 18 10.99 -10.39 5.77
C VAL A 18 11.77 -11.64 6.13
N GLN A 19 12.09 -11.79 7.40
CA GLN A 19 12.73 -13.00 7.91
C GLN A 19 11.80 -13.76 8.84
N GLY A 20 11.58 -15.02 8.52
CA GLY A 20 10.69 -15.90 9.26
C GLY A 20 11.38 -16.67 10.39
N ALA A 21 10.83 -17.84 10.69
CA ALA A 21 11.35 -18.75 11.71
C ALA A 21 12.71 -19.32 11.36
N GLY A 22 13.45 -19.77 12.34
CA GLY A 22 14.78 -20.33 12.22
C GLY A 22 15.84 -19.48 12.91
N GLU A 23 17.09 -19.89 12.76
CA GLU A 23 18.22 -19.20 13.36
C GLU A 23 19.32 -18.95 12.31
N GLY A 24 19.95 -17.80 12.40
CA GLY A 24 21.08 -17.45 11.54
C GLY A 24 20.73 -17.54 10.06
N ASP A 25 21.61 -18.17 9.32
CA ASP A 25 21.47 -18.30 7.86
C ASP A 25 20.37 -19.27 7.41
N GLU A 26 19.82 -20.04 8.36
CA GLU A 26 18.72 -20.98 8.08
C GLU A 26 17.35 -20.31 8.12
N ARG A 27 17.27 -19.05 8.52
CA ARG A 27 16.00 -18.33 8.54
C ARG A 27 15.48 -18.14 7.12
N ALA A 28 14.20 -18.44 6.94
CA ALA A 28 13.51 -18.13 5.69
C ALA A 28 13.51 -16.62 5.44
N THR A 29 13.83 -16.22 4.23
CA THR A 29 13.95 -14.82 3.86
C THR A 29 13.18 -14.56 2.57
N VAL A 30 12.38 -13.48 2.55
CA VAL A 30 11.61 -13.07 1.38
C VAL A 30 11.74 -11.56 1.21
N TRP A 31 11.94 -11.12 -0.02
CA TRP A 31 11.85 -9.72 -0.41
C TRP A 31 10.47 -9.42 -0.99
N VAL A 32 9.86 -8.33 -0.56
CA VAL A 32 8.50 -7.95 -0.95
C VAL A 32 8.46 -6.48 -1.32
N GLY A 33 7.56 -6.13 -2.22
CA GLY A 33 7.35 -4.75 -2.68
C GLY A 33 8.06 -4.48 -3.99
N ASP A 34 8.55 -3.25 -4.16
CA ASP A 34 9.25 -2.85 -5.38
C ASP A 34 10.71 -3.32 -5.35
N VAL A 35 10.88 -4.63 -5.52
CA VAL A 35 12.21 -5.28 -5.42
C VAL A 35 13.16 -4.86 -6.53
N SER A 36 12.65 -4.27 -7.60
CA SER A 36 13.47 -3.76 -8.70
C SER A 36 14.02 -2.35 -8.46
N ALA A 37 13.53 -1.66 -7.45
CA ALA A 37 14.02 -0.33 -7.10
C ALA A 37 15.49 -0.37 -6.68
N THR A 38 16.25 0.64 -7.09
CA THR A 38 17.68 0.74 -6.81
C THR A 38 18.06 2.16 -6.39
N GLY A 39 19.22 2.30 -5.80
CA GLY A 39 19.76 3.61 -5.41
C GLY A 39 18.84 4.36 -4.47
N SER A 40 18.68 5.66 -4.72
CA SER A 40 17.84 6.52 -3.88
C SER A 40 16.34 6.21 -3.98
N ASP A 41 15.93 5.48 -5.02
CA ASP A 41 14.53 5.06 -5.19
C ASP A 41 14.19 3.85 -4.32
N ARG A 42 15.18 3.18 -3.77
CA ARG A 42 14.99 2.01 -2.92
C ARG A 42 15.04 2.39 -1.45
N ARG A 43 13.94 2.19 -0.77
CA ARG A 43 13.82 2.41 0.68
C ARG A 43 13.38 1.12 1.34
N GLU A 44 14.27 0.51 2.07
CA GLU A 44 14.07 -0.80 2.65
C GLU A 44 13.59 -0.72 4.10
N MET A 45 12.73 -1.65 4.50
CA MET A 45 12.43 -1.92 5.89
C MET A 45 12.68 -3.38 6.22
N TYR A 46 13.06 -3.64 7.46
CA TYR A 46 13.26 -4.99 7.96
C TYR A 46 12.06 -5.42 8.79
N ILE A 47 11.60 -6.65 8.57
CA ILE A 47 10.46 -7.22 9.30
C ILE A 47 10.89 -8.56 9.90
N ASP A 48 10.85 -8.64 11.24
CA ASP A 48 11.07 -9.89 11.95
C ASP A 48 9.73 -10.61 12.08
N ALA A 49 9.56 -11.70 11.34
CA ALA A 49 8.33 -12.48 11.30
C ALA A 49 8.53 -13.88 11.92
N ARG A 50 9.31 -13.99 12.99
CA ARG A 50 9.52 -15.26 13.70
C ARG A 50 8.24 -15.87 14.23
N ASP A 51 7.23 -15.05 14.50
CA ASP A 51 5.91 -15.52 14.94
C ASP A 51 5.16 -16.30 13.85
N VAL A 52 5.52 -16.10 12.58
CA VAL A 52 4.96 -16.88 11.48
C VAL A 52 5.73 -18.21 11.38
N GLN A 53 5.11 -19.27 11.87
CA GLN A 53 5.73 -20.59 11.90
C GLN A 53 5.23 -21.45 10.75
N PRO A 54 6.08 -22.35 10.21
CA PRO A 54 5.59 -23.36 9.27
C PRO A 54 4.53 -24.25 9.93
N GLU A 55 3.47 -24.54 9.18
CA GLU A 55 2.42 -25.47 9.61
C GLU A 55 2.84 -26.92 9.32
N ASP A 56 2.00 -27.86 9.76
CA ASP A 56 2.26 -29.28 9.51
C ASP A 56 2.39 -29.53 8.01
N GLY A 57 3.51 -30.15 7.62
CA GLY A 57 3.83 -30.42 6.22
C GLY A 57 4.56 -29.30 5.51
N GLU A 58 4.76 -28.15 6.18
CA GLU A 58 5.58 -27.05 5.64
C GLU A 58 6.98 -27.07 6.24
N THR A 59 7.92 -26.55 5.47
CA THR A 59 9.30 -26.28 5.93
C THR A 59 9.62 -24.82 5.64
N SER A 60 10.78 -24.35 6.11
CA SER A 60 11.25 -23.00 5.86
C SER A 60 11.45 -22.65 4.38
N THR A 61 11.45 -23.66 3.50
CA THR A 61 11.60 -23.47 2.05
C THR A 61 10.33 -23.76 1.27
N SER A 62 9.24 -24.14 1.96
CA SER A 62 7.96 -24.40 1.30
C SER A 62 7.39 -23.13 0.68
N GLN A 63 6.89 -23.23 -0.54
CA GLN A 63 6.29 -22.10 -1.25
C GLN A 63 5.14 -21.47 -0.44
N SER A 64 4.28 -22.30 0.14
CA SER A 64 3.17 -21.82 0.96
C SER A 64 3.61 -21.04 2.19
N TYR A 65 4.71 -21.45 2.82
CA TYR A 65 5.28 -20.72 3.96
C TYR A 65 5.88 -19.38 3.52
N LEU A 66 6.63 -19.38 2.41
CA LEU A 66 7.21 -18.15 1.88
C LEU A 66 6.13 -17.15 1.46
N GLU A 67 4.99 -17.62 0.96
CA GLU A 67 3.85 -16.76 0.65
C GLU A 67 3.25 -16.10 1.90
N LYS A 68 3.19 -16.82 3.02
CA LYS A 68 2.77 -16.23 4.30
C LYS A 68 3.71 -15.11 4.74
N LEU A 69 5.01 -15.29 4.57
CA LEU A 69 5.98 -14.24 4.88
C LEU A 69 5.81 -13.05 3.95
N ALA A 70 5.58 -13.30 2.65
CA ALA A 70 5.34 -12.24 1.68
C ALA A 70 4.07 -11.44 2.01
N ASP A 71 3.01 -12.11 2.44
CA ASP A 71 1.78 -11.46 2.87
C ASP A 71 2.03 -10.55 4.08
N ARG A 72 2.81 -11.01 5.06
CA ARG A 72 3.19 -10.19 6.22
C ARG A 72 3.96 -8.96 5.76
N GLY A 73 4.88 -9.10 4.81
CA GLY A 73 5.64 -7.99 4.25
C GLY A 73 4.75 -6.96 3.59
N GLY A 74 3.80 -7.40 2.77
CA GLY A 74 2.83 -6.52 2.11
C GLY A 74 1.97 -5.76 3.11
N GLU A 75 1.46 -6.45 4.14
CA GLU A 75 0.69 -5.82 5.21
C GLU A 75 1.47 -4.73 5.93
N LYS A 76 2.74 -4.98 6.24
CA LYS A 76 3.58 -4.01 6.94
C LYS A 76 3.95 -2.82 6.06
N LEU A 77 4.18 -3.04 4.76
CA LEU A 77 4.40 -1.95 3.82
C LEU A 77 3.18 -1.05 3.72
N LEU A 78 1.98 -1.64 3.66
CA LEU A 78 0.74 -0.86 3.63
C LEU A 78 0.46 -0.14 4.95
N ALA A 79 0.79 -0.75 6.08
CA ALA A 79 0.50 -0.19 7.39
C ALA A 79 1.21 1.13 7.66
N GLN A 80 2.33 1.40 6.98
CA GLN A 80 3.02 2.68 7.11
C GLN A 80 2.36 3.81 6.29
N LEU A 81 1.48 3.45 5.34
CA LEU A 81 0.76 4.45 4.55
C LEU A 81 -0.44 4.96 5.34
N ARG A 82 -0.55 6.28 5.44
CA ARG A 82 -1.67 6.95 6.08
C ARG A 82 -2.57 7.56 5.01
N THR A 83 -3.80 7.87 5.36
CA THR A 83 -4.76 8.49 4.44
C THR A 83 -4.17 9.69 3.69
N GLY A 84 -3.37 10.50 4.37
CA GLY A 84 -2.69 11.64 3.76
C GLY A 84 -1.43 11.30 2.96
N SER A 85 -0.97 10.04 2.98
CA SER A 85 0.22 9.61 2.24
C SER A 85 -0.07 9.25 0.79
N ILE A 86 -1.34 9.06 0.44
CA ILE A 86 -1.76 8.79 -0.93
C ILE A 86 -2.67 9.95 -1.36
N GLU A 87 -2.25 10.62 -2.43
CA GLU A 87 -3.03 11.67 -3.06
C GLU A 87 -3.75 11.08 -4.28
N PHE A 88 -5.04 11.35 -4.36
CA PHE A 88 -5.84 10.99 -5.52
C PHE A 88 -6.04 12.23 -6.39
N ASP A 89 -5.75 12.09 -7.67
CA ASP A 89 -6.07 13.12 -8.63
C ASP A 89 -7.58 13.09 -8.88
N VAL A 90 -8.28 14.08 -8.37
CA VAL A 90 -9.74 14.16 -8.40
C VAL A 90 -10.24 15.35 -9.20
N ASP A 91 -9.47 15.80 -10.17
CA ASP A 91 -9.84 16.93 -11.03
C ASP A 91 -10.88 16.50 -12.08
N ASP A 92 -12.00 15.96 -11.60
CA ASP A 92 -13.11 15.49 -12.42
C ASP A 92 -14.41 16.14 -11.94
N ASP A 93 -14.94 17.06 -12.74
CA ASP A 93 -16.17 17.80 -12.45
C ASP A 93 -17.40 16.91 -12.38
N THR A 94 -17.30 15.67 -12.85
CA THR A 94 -18.41 14.71 -12.84
C THR A 94 -18.51 13.90 -11.56
N LEU A 95 -17.54 14.03 -10.65
CA LEU A 95 -17.56 13.31 -9.37
C LEU A 95 -18.73 13.73 -8.52
N GLN A 96 -19.35 12.75 -7.89
CA GLN A 96 -20.45 12.93 -6.95
C GLN A 96 -20.14 12.26 -5.62
N VAL A 97 -20.77 12.75 -4.55
CA VAL A 97 -20.70 12.12 -3.23
C VAL A 97 -21.19 10.67 -3.35
N GLY A 98 -20.40 9.74 -2.80
CA GLY A 98 -20.67 8.32 -2.88
C GLY A 98 -19.95 7.60 -4.00
N ASP A 99 -19.34 8.31 -4.95
CA ASP A 99 -18.52 7.71 -5.99
C ASP A 99 -17.31 7.02 -5.35
N VAL A 100 -16.87 5.91 -5.96
CA VAL A 100 -15.71 5.15 -5.52
C VAL A 100 -14.58 5.36 -6.53
N LEU A 101 -13.43 5.80 -6.01
CA LEU A 101 -12.21 5.94 -6.78
C LEU A 101 -11.28 4.78 -6.47
N SER A 102 -10.55 4.31 -7.46
CA SER A 102 -9.57 3.24 -7.26
C SER A 102 -8.21 3.64 -7.80
N ALA A 103 -7.16 3.16 -7.13
CA ALA A 103 -5.78 3.36 -7.53
C ALA A 103 -5.02 2.06 -7.37
N SER A 104 -4.34 1.63 -8.43
CA SER A 104 -3.53 0.42 -8.38
C SER A 104 -2.17 0.74 -7.77
N LEU A 105 -1.72 -0.11 -6.85
CA LEU A 105 -0.39 -0.04 -6.23
C LEU A 105 0.36 -1.34 -6.57
N PRO A 106 0.81 -1.49 -7.84
CA PRO A 106 1.36 -2.76 -8.30
C PRO A 106 2.63 -3.17 -7.56
N GLN A 107 3.44 -2.22 -7.11
CA GLN A 107 4.65 -2.51 -6.33
C GLN A 107 4.35 -3.21 -5.02
N LEU A 108 3.16 -2.98 -4.45
CA LEU A 108 2.73 -3.56 -3.19
C LEU A 108 1.76 -4.73 -3.38
N GLY A 109 1.26 -4.94 -4.60
CA GLY A 109 0.29 -5.98 -4.89
C GLY A 109 -1.12 -5.68 -4.39
N TYR A 110 -1.49 -4.40 -4.28
CA TYR A 110 -2.78 -3.98 -3.75
C TYR A 110 -3.44 -2.93 -4.64
N THR A 111 -4.75 -2.83 -4.49
CA THR A 111 -5.54 -1.73 -5.04
C THR A 111 -6.15 -0.97 -3.87
N ALA A 112 -5.97 0.35 -3.86
CA ALA A 112 -6.62 1.24 -2.91
C ALA A 112 -7.98 1.64 -3.47
N MET A 113 -9.02 1.62 -2.64
CA MET A 113 -10.35 2.13 -2.99
C MET A 113 -10.77 3.15 -1.95
N VAL A 114 -11.31 4.27 -2.41
CA VAL A 114 -11.75 5.35 -1.54
C VAL A 114 -13.07 5.91 -2.06
N ARG A 115 -13.96 6.27 -1.13
CA ARG A 115 -15.25 6.85 -1.46
C ARG A 115 -15.19 8.36 -1.32
N VAL A 116 -15.82 9.08 -2.25
CA VAL A 116 -16.02 10.51 -2.13
C VAL A 116 -17.02 10.75 -0.99
N ALA A 117 -16.52 11.33 0.11
CA ALA A 117 -17.32 11.55 1.30
C ALA A 117 -18.12 12.84 1.24
N ASP A 118 -17.54 13.89 0.64
CA ASP A 118 -18.13 15.21 0.60
C ASP A 118 -17.55 16.03 -0.55
N ILE A 119 -18.33 16.97 -1.07
CA ILE A 119 -17.88 17.93 -2.08
C ILE A 119 -18.32 19.30 -1.65
N ILE A 120 -17.36 20.20 -1.48
CA ILE A 120 -17.59 21.58 -1.06
C ILE A 120 -17.37 22.49 -2.26
N THR A 121 -18.40 23.24 -2.64
CA THR A 121 -18.30 24.22 -3.70
C THR A 121 -18.39 25.61 -3.10
N GLN A 122 -17.40 26.46 -3.38
CA GLN A 122 -17.34 27.84 -2.94
C GLN A 122 -17.30 28.77 -4.16
N SER A 123 -18.21 29.74 -4.19
CA SER A 123 -18.26 30.76 -5.25
C SER A 123 -17.76 32.08 -4.69
N GLU A 124 -16.75 32.63 -5.32
CA GLU A 124 -16.18 33.95 -4.99
C GLU A 124 -16.12 34.81 -6.25
N ASP A 125 -15.85 36.10 -6.07
CA ASP A 125 -15.72 37.03 -7.20
C ASP A 125 -14.62 36.61 -8.19
N SER A 126 -13.60 35.89 -7.72
CA SER A 126 -12.49 35.37 -8.53
C SER A 126 -12.78 34.06 -9.23
N GLY A 127 -13.94 33.43 -8.95
CA GLY A 127 -14.34 32.16 -9.55
C GLY A 127 -14.96 31.18 -8.55
N THR A 128 -15.15 29.96 -9.02
CA THR A 128 -15.72 28.88 -8.22
C THR A 128 -14.64 27.86 -7.89
N THR A 129 -14.52 27.52 -6.61
CA THR A 129 -13.61 26.48 -6.13
C THR A 129 -14.39 25.27 -5.69
N ARG A 130 -13.94 24.10 -6.11
CA ARG A 130 -14.54 22.82 -5.76
C ARG A 130 -13.52 21.98 -4.99
N THR A 131 -13.87 21.58 -3.77
CA THR A 131 -13.00 20.75 -2.92
C THR A 131 -13.66 19.39 -2.72
N VAL A 132 -12.95 18.33 -3.07
CA VAL A 132 -13.39 16.95 -2.90
C VAL A 132 -12.76 16.39 -1.64
N ARG A 133 -13.58 15.89 -0.70
CA ARG A 133 -13.13 15.25 0.52
C ARG A 133 -13.33 13.75 0.39
N LEU A 134 -12.26 13.00 0.68
CA LEU A 134 -12.25 11.56 0.54
C LEU A 134 -12.38 10.89 1.92
N GLY A 135 -13.02 9.75 1.94
CA GLY A 135 -13.08 8.89 3.12
C GLY A 135 -11.78 8.14 3.35
N THR A 136 -11.82 7.20 4.28
CA THR A 136 -10.67 6.34 4.58
C THR A 136 -10.51 5.29 3.48
N PRO A 137 -9.32 5.15 2.88
CA PRO A 137 -9.08 4.11 1.88
C PRO A 137 -9.25 2.70 2.44
N THR A 138 -9.74 1.80 1.61
CA THR A 138 -9.71 0.36 1.85
C THR A 138 -8.70 -0.28 0.90
N TRP A 139 -8.10 -1.38 1.32
CA TRP A 139 -7.03 -2.04 0.60
C TRP A 139 -7.49 -3.42 0.16
N HIS A 140 -7.33 -3.71 -1.13
CA HIS A 140 -7.72 -4.98 -1.71
C HIS A 140 -6.52 -5.60 -2.41
N LYS A 141 -6.24 -6.86 -2.10
CA LYS A 141 -5.15 -7.60 -2.73
C LYS A 141 -5.49 -7.88 -4.19
N THR A 142 -4.57 -7.54 -5.07
CA THR A 142 -4.75 -7.79 -6.50
C THR A 142 -4.40 -9.22 -6.89
#